data_957cedc91a107fe33dee63a3fc413cf7
#
_entry.id   957cedc91a107fe33dee63a3fc413cf7
#
_cell.length_a   1.000
_cell.length_b   1.000
_cell.length_c   1.000
_cell.angle_alpha   90.00
_cell.angle_beta   90.00
_cell.angle_gamma   90.00
#
_symmetry.space_group_name_H-M   'P 1'
#
loop_
_entity.id
_entity.type
_entity.pdbx_description
1 polymer ?
#
loop_
_entity_poly.entity_id
_entity_poly.type
_entity_poly.pdbx_seq_one_letter_code
_entity_poly.pdbx_strand_id
1 'polypeptide(L)'
;MKRYIFSLLLAVFAVAVQAQDVVTENPVAVVQRPTATVGYFSYREVLISMSDYALAEKQMDELREKYAAELKRVQDEFNAKYEEFLDGMKDFPPTILKKRQTELQELMEKNVAFKDESRRLLAEAENAIFAPLHDRISQAMAKLGDELGLVIILNTDSDACPYINPSRSIDVTTMLKEKLLTY
;
A
#
# COMPACT_ATOMS: atom_id res chain seq x y z
N MET A 1 -65.36 -60.71 75.91
CA MET A 1 -64.92 -59.46 76.54
C MET A 1 -63.59 -59.10 75.98
N LYS A 2 -63.55 -58.26 75.03
CA LYS A 2 -62.83 -56.97 75.06
C LYS A 2 -61.34 -57.08 75.17
N ARG A 3 -60.62 -56.67 74.10
CA ARG A 3 -59.74 -55.46 74.16
C ARG A 3 -59.10 -55.22 72.82
N TYR A 4 -59.43 -54.12 72.26
CA TYR A 4 -58.86 -53.55 71.05
C TYR A 4 -57.43 -53.06 71.32
N ILE A 5 -56.46 -53.43 70.51
CA ILE A 5 -55.19 -52.72 70.49
C ILE A 5 -55.01 -52.20 69.09
N PHE A 6 -55.09 -50.95 69.03
CA PHE A 6 -54.91 -50.13 67.85
C PHE A 6 -53.37 -50.02 67.52
N SER A 7 -52.95 -50.62 66.47
CA SER A 7 -51.58 -50.40 66.01
C SER A 7 -51.58 -49.41 64.86
N LEU A 8 -51.08 -48.24 65.16
CA LEU A 8 -50.95 -47.12 64.25
C LEU A 8 -49.69 -47.44 63.38
N LEU A 9 -49.92 -47.74 62.11
CA LEU A 9 -48.86 -47.95 61.16
C LEU A 9 -48.53 -46.61 60.44
N LEU A 10 -47.45 -45.98 60.84
CA LEU A 10 -46.98 -44.71 60.23
C LEU A 10 -46.29 -45.04 58.93
N ALA A 11 -47.00 -44.82 57.80
CA ALA A 11 -46.37 -44.92 56.45
C ALA A 11 -45.64 -43.63 56.12
N VAL A 12 -44.32 -43.66 56.20
CA VAL A 12 -43.47 -42.57 55.73
C VAL A 12 -43.41 -42.67 54.20
N PHE A 13 -44.10 -41.73 53.51
CA PHE A 13 -43.95 -41.54 52.06
C PHE A 13 -42.70 -40.76 51.80
N ALA A 14 -41.63 -41.44 51.43
CA ALA A 14 -40.44 -40.80 50.85
C ALA A 14 -40.76 -40.41 49.41
N VAL A 15 -41.05 -39.14 49.15
CA VAL A 15 -41.13 -38.57 47.82
C VAL A 15 -39.70 -38.39 47.33
N ALA A 16 -39.23 -39.30 46.49
CA ALA A 16 -38.01 -39.11 45.75
C ALA A 16 -38.31 -38.09 44.61
N VAL A 17 -37.93 -36.82 44.82
CA VAL A 17 -37.88 -35.84 43.74
C VAL A 17 -36.71 -36.18 42.87
N GLN A 18 -36.95 -36.87 41.76
CA GLN A 18 -35.97 -37.00 40.67
C GLN A 18 -35.95 -35.65 39.95
N ALA A 19 -34.97 -34.80 40.25
CA ALA A 19 -34.60 -33.72 39.42
C ALA A 19 -34.03 -34.29 38.13
N GLN A 20 -34.88 -34.39 37.08
CA GLN A 20 -34.39 -34.59 35.72
C GLN A 20 -33.86 -33.21 35.27
N ASP A 21 -32.55 -33.03 35.36
CA ASP A 21 -31.86 -32.02 34.60
C ASP A 21 -32.05 -32.34 33.12
N VAL A 22 -33.09 -31.79 32.52
CA VAL A 22 -33.22 -31.69 31.09
C VAL A 22 -32.20 -30.60 30.69
N VAL A 23 -30.95 -31.01 30.53
CA VAL A 23 -29.99 -30.22 29.76
C VAL A 23 -30.53 -30.22 28.34
N THR A 24 -31.34 -29.23 28.03
CA THR A 24 -31.67 -28.90 26.65
C THR A 24 -30.36 -28.36 26.05
N GLU A 25 -29.50 -29.26 25.57
CA GLU A 25 -28.48 -28.86 24.63
C GLU A 25 -29.23 -28.30 23.40
N ASN A 26 -29.43 -26.98 23.43
CA ASN A 26 -29.63 -26.28 22.20
C ASN A 26 -28.40 -26.58 21.35
N PRO A 27 -28.53 -27.23 20.19
CA PRO A 27 -27.41 -27.29 19.28
C PRO A 27 -27.12 -25.83 18.92
N VAL A 28 -26.06 -25.27 19.55
CA VAL A 28 -25.49 -24.01 19.08
C VAL A 28 -25.18 -24.28 17.65
N ALA A 29 -26.04 -23.77 16.77
CA ALA A 29 -25.79 -23.81 15.35
C ALA A 29 -24.40 -23.21 15.18
N VAL A 30 -23.41 -24.06 14.94
CA VAL A 30 -22.06 -23.61 14.57
C VAL A 30 -22.28 -22.85 13.26
N VAL A 31 -22.46 -21.55 13.40
CA VAL A 31 -22.44 -20.65 12.24
C VAL A 31 -21.06 -20.85 11.67
N GLN A 32 -20.97 -21.70 10.66
CA GLN A 32 -19.76 -21.85 9.85
C GLN A 32 -19.56 -20.47 9.23
N ARG A 33 -18.78 -19.63 9.91
CA ARG A 33 -18.31 -18.39 9.32
C ARG A 33 -17.51 -18.80 8.10
N PRO A 34 -17.86 -18.31 6.91
CA PRO A 34 -17.09 -18.61 5.72
C PRO A 34 -15.64 -18.27 6.07
N THR A 35 -14.76 -19.22 5.84
CA THR A 35 -13.34 -19.03 6.12
C THR A 35 -12.88 -17.93 5.18
N ALA A 36 -12.65 -16.73 5.72
CA ALA A 36 -12.24 -15.58 4.92
C ALA A 36 -10.96 -15.95 4.19
N THR A 37 -11.00 -15.99 2.87
CA THR A 37 -9.84 -16.30 2.06
C THR A 37 -9.14 -15.01 1.67
N VAL A 38 -7.82 -14.97 1.90
CA VAL A 38 -6.97 -13.82 1.63
C VAL A 38 -6.16 -14.10 0.37
N GLY A 39 -6.17 -13.17 -0.58
CA GLY A 39 -5.25 -13.16 -1.71
C GLY A 39 -3.99 -12.37 -1.39
N TYR A 40 -2.90 -12.68 -2.06
CA TYR A 40 -1.69 -11.86 -2.05
C TYR A 40 -1.00 -11.91 -3.41
N PHE A 41 -0.23 -10.87 -3.72
CA PHE A 41 0.49 -10.78 -4.99
C PHE A 41 1.67 -9.80 -4.89
N SER A 42 2.62 -9.90 -5.82
CA SER A 42 3.63 -8.89 -6.06
C SER A 42 3.09 -7.88 -7.09
N TYR A 43 2.82 -6.66 -6.62
CA TYR A 43 2.37 -5.56 -7.47
C TYR A 43 3.40 -5.24 -8.55
N ARG A 44 4.68 -5.20 -8.15
CA ARG A 44 5.82 -4.93 -9.04
C ARG A 44 5.92 -5.96 -10.16
N GLU A 45 5.80 -7.24 -9.83
CA GLU A 45 5.86 -8.30 -10.84
C GLU A 45 4.72 -8.20 -11.85
N VAL A 46 3.50 -7.88 -11.39
CA VAL A 46 2.34 -7.67 -12.25
C VAL A 46 2.55 -6.45 -13.13
N LEU A 47 2.96 -5.31 -12.56
CA LEU A 47 3.19 -4.06 -13.28
C LEU A 47 4.25 -4.24 -14.39
N ILE A 48 5.41 -4.83 -14.08
CA ILE A 48 6.49 -5.04 -15.05
C ILE A 48 6.07 -6.00 -16.18
N SER A 49 5.14 -6.92 -15.92
CA SER A 49 4.67 -7.87 -16.95
C SER A 49 3.72 -7.26 -17.97
N MET A 50 3.23 -6.04 -17.75
CA MET A 50 2.32 -5.37 -18.68
C MET A 50 3.05 -4.92 -19.94
N SER A 51 2.44 -5.11 -21.12
CA SER A 51 3.03 -4.73 -22.42
C SER A 51 3.41 -3.25 -22.51
N ASP A 52 2.62 -2.40 -21.87
CA ASP A 52 2.77 -0.94 -21.94
C ASP A 52 3.77 -0.41 -20.91
N TYR A 53 4.23 -1.25 -19.96
CA TYR A 53 5.16 -0.85 -18.91
C TYR A 53 6.48 -0.33 -19.48
N ALA A 54 7.08 -1.05 -20.43
CA ALA A 54 8.35 -0.66 -21.03
C ALA A 54 8.28 0.69 -21.76
N LEU A 55 7.13 1.00 -22.37
CA LEU A 55 6.91 2.30 -23.01
C LEU A 55 6.77 3.42 -21.97
N ALA A 56 6.00 3.17 -20.90
CA ALA A 56 5.82 4.12 -19.81
C ALA A 56 7.17 4.44 -19.13
N GLU A 57 7.97 3.41 -18.83
CA GLU A 57 9.29 3.56 -18.23
C GLU A 57 10.23 4.36 -19.14
N LYS A 58 10.28 4.02 -20.43
CA LYS A 58 11.08 4.78 -21.40
C LYS A 58 10.69 6.26 -21.45
N GLN A 59 9.39 6.57 -21.48
CA GLN A 59 8.92 7.97 -21.45
C GLN A 59 9.36 8.70 -20.18
N MET A 60 9.29 8.01 -19.05
CA MET A 60 9.72 8.59 -17.77
C MET A 60 11.23 8.81 -17.72
N ASP A 61 12.03 7.88 -18.23
CA ASP A 61 13.48 7.99 -18.27
C ASP A 61 13.92 9.12 -19.22
N GLU A 62 13.32 9.25 -20.40
CA GLU A 62 13.59 10.38 -21.31
C GLU A 62 13.30 11.73 -20.64
N LEU A 63 12.25 11.79 -19.82
CA LEU A 63 11.90 13.00 -19.08
C LEU A 63 12.90 13.28 -17.96
N ARG A 64 13.30 12.27 -17.20
CA ARG A 64 14.33 12.37 -16.14
C ARG A 64 15.66 12.85 -16.72
N GLU A 65 16.09 12.31 -17.87
CA GLU A 65 17.30 12.73 -18.55
C GLU A 65 17.27 14.20 -18.96
N LYS A 66 16.15 14.68 -19.51
CA LYS A 66 16.00 16.10 -19.89
C LYS A 66 16.13 17.03 -18.69
N TYR A 67 15.43 16.70 -17.57
CA TYR A 67 15.54 17.49 -16.35
C TYR A 67 16.94 17.43 -15.73
N ALA A 68 17.59 16.26 -15.73
CA ALA A 68 18.95 16.11 -15.24
C ALA A 68 19.94 16.93 -16.05
N ALA A 69 19.82 16.93 -17.38
CA ALA A 69 20.65 17.75 -18.27
C ALA A 69 20.48 19.24 -18.01
N GLU A 70 19.24 19.70 -17.82
CA GLU A 70 18.97 21.11 -17.52
C GLU A 70 19.45 21.53 -16.14
N LEU A 71 19.25 20.67 -15.11
CA LEU A 71 19.80 20.90 -13.76
C LEU A 71 21.32 21.01 -13.80
N LYS A 72 21.99 20.16 -14.58
CA LYS A 72 23.43 20.26 -14.78
C LYS A 72 23.82 21.56 -15.46
N ARG A 73 23.13 21.97 -16.53
CA ARG A 73 23.41 23.21 -17.25
C ARG A 73 23.32 24.45 -16.34
N VAL A 74 22.25 24.55 -15.54
CA VAL A 74 22.09 25.70 -14.61
C VAL A 74 23.10 25.66 -13.48
N GLN A 75 23.54 24.50 -13.04
CA GLN A 75 24.61 24.36 -12.05
C GLN A 75 25.96 24.78 -12.65
N ASP A 76 26.29 24.35 -13.86
CA ASP A 76 27.52 24.73 -14.55
C ASP A 76 27.57 26.24 -14.81
N GLU A 77 26.44 26.86 -15.18
CA GLU A 77 26.34 28.32 -15.34
C GLU A 77 26.62 29.06 -14.02
N PHE A 78 26.05 28.58 -12.91
CA PHE A 78 26.34 29.16 -11.60
C PHE A 78 27.82 29.04 -11.24
N ASN A 79 28.42 27.87 -11.44
CA ASN A 79 29.82 27.63 -11.11
C ASN A 79 30.75 28.57 -11.91
N ALA A 80 30.50 28.70 -13.24
CA ALA A 80 31.29 29.58 -14.08
C ALA A 80 31.21 31.06 -13.62
N LYS A 81 30.00 31.54 -13.30
CA LYS A 81 29.81 32.92 -12.78
C LYS A 81 30.41 33.10 -11.40
N TYR A 82 30.41 32.08 -10.57
CA TYR A 82 31.03 32.12 -9.24
C TYR A 82 32.57 32.16 -9.35
N GLU A 83 33.16 31.38 -10.26
CA GLU A 83 34.59 31.44 -10.57
C GLU A 83 35.02 32.82 -11.08
N GLU A 84 34.26 33.37 -12.09
CA GLU A 84 34.50 34.73 -12.60
C GLU A 84 34.44 35.80 -11.47
N PHE A 85 33.50 35.63 -10.56
CA PHE A 85 33.41 36.55 -9.40
C PHE A 85 34.61 36.42 -8.46
N LEU A 86 35.07 35.22 -8.15
CA LEU A 86 36.21 35.00 -7.27
C LEU A 86 37.51 35.56 -7.87
N ASP A 87 37.71 35.40 -9.16
CA ASP A 87 38.89 35.91 -9.86
C ASP A 87 38.93 37.43 -9.89
N GLY A 88 37.78 38.08 -10.11
CA GLY A 88 37.69 39.54 -10.23
C GLY A 88 37.42 40.29 -8.93
N MET A 89 37.04 39.63 -7.83
CA MET A 89 36.50 40.26 -6.63
C MET A 89 37.45 41.28 -5.97
N LYS A 90 38.76 41.12 -6.13
CA LYS A 90 39.78 42.04 -5.54
C LYS A 90 39.88 43.34 -6.30
N ASP A 91 39.54 43.35 -7.57
CA ASP A 91 39.68 44.49 -8.47
C ASP A 91 38.34 45.21 -8.70
N PHE A 92 37.23 44.68 -8.21
CA PHE A 92 35.91 45.29 -8.39
C PHE A 92 35.72 46.51 -7.50
N PRO A 93 35.25 47.65 -8.05
CA PRO A 93 34.69 48.72 -7.25
C PRO A 93 33.55 48.21 -6.34
N PRO A 94 33.34 48.81 -5.16
CA PRO A 94 32.33 48.32 -4.19
C PRO A 94 30.92 48.17 -4.75
N THR A 95 30.52 49.02 -5.65
CA THR A 95 29.21 48.97 -6.31
C THR A 95 29.10 47.76 -7.26
N ILE A 96 30.17 47.44 -7.99
CA ILE A 96 30.23 46.29 -8.90
C ILE A 96 30.27 45.00 -8.08
N LEU A 97 31.09 44.96 -7.02
CA LEU A 97 31.18 43.83 -6.11
C LEU A 97 29.80 43.47 -5.56
N LYS A 98 29.08 44.47 -5.02
CA LYS A 98 27.73 44.27 -4.49
C LYS A 98 26.76 43.75 -5.56
N LYS A 99 26.80 44.32 -6.78
CA LYS A 99 25.95 43.89 -7.90
C LYS A 99 26.22 42.43 -8.24
N ARG A 100 27.47 42.01 -8.40
CA ARG A 100 27.85 40.62 -8.71
C ARG A 100 27.44 39.63 -7.61
N GLN A 101 27.56 40.02 -6.34
CA GLN A 101 27.07 39.20 -5.22
C GLN A 101 25.56 39.01 -5.30
N THR A 102 24.80 40.06 -5.58
CA THR A 102 23.33 39.95 -5.75
C THR A 102 22.96 39.06 -6.92
N GLU A 103 23.64 39.20 -8.08
CA GLU A 103 23.40 38.36 -9.26
C GLU A 103 23.65 36.87 -8.96
N LEU A 104 24.71 36.52 -8.23
CA LEU A 104 25.00 35.16 -7.81
C LEU A 104 23.95 34.62 -6.83
N GLN A 105 23.53 35.44 -5.87
CA GLN A 105 22.48 35.04 -4.94
C GLN A 105 21.15 34.74 -5.65
N GLU A 106 20.73 35.63 -6.55
CA GLU A 106 19.53 35.44 -7.36
C GLU A 106 19.61 34.19 -8.21
N LEU A 107 20.78 33.91 -8.81
CA LEU A 107 20.98 32.71 -9.63
C LEU A 107 20.92 31.45 -8.78
N MET A 108 21.51 31.45 -7.59
CA MET A 108 21.43 30.35 -6.65
C MET A 108 19.98 30.07 -6.22
N GLU A 109 19.22 31.12 -5.88
CA GLU A 109 17.81 30.99 -5.50
C GLU A 109 16.96 30.42 -6.64
N LYS A 110 17.19 30.89 -7.88
CA LYS A 110 16.54 30.33 -9.08
C LYS A 110 16.87 28.84 -9.30
N ASN A 111 18.13 28.46 -9.10
CA ASN A 111 18.55 27.06 -9.28
C ASN A 111 17.91 26.15 -8.23
N VAL A 112 17.79 26.60 -6.97
CA VAL A 112 17.10 25.88 -5.92
C VAL A 112 15.61 25.72 -6.26
N ALA A 113 14.95 26.80 -6.63
CA ALA A 113 13.55 26.78 -7.02
C ALA A 113 13.29 25.87 -8.23
N PHE A 114 14.16 25.93 -9.24
CA PHE A 114 14.06 25.04 -10.41
C PHE A 114 14.26 23.55 -10.04
N LYS A 115 15.19 23.25 -9.14
CA LYS A 115 15.39 21.88 -8.66
C LYS A 115 14.15 21.32 -7.96
N ASP A 116 13.52 22.12 -7.10
CA ASP A 116 12.33 21.69 -6.36
C ASP A 116 11.12 21.53 -7.30
N GLU A 117 10.95 22.48 -8.24
CA GLU A 117 9.91 22.40 -9.26
C GLU A 117 10.11 21.21 -10.19
N SER A 118 11.35 20.91 -10.57
CA SER A 118 11.68 19.73 -11.39
C SER A 118 11.27 18.42 -10.70
N ARG A 119 11.51 18.31 -9.39
CA ARG A 119 11.09 17.14 -8.60
C ARG A 119 9.57 16.99 -8.58
N ARG A 120 8.85 18.09 -8.38
CA ARG A 120 7.38 18.10 -8.38
C ARG A 120 6.82 17.68 -9.72
N LEU A 121 7.33 18.26 -10.81
CA LEU A 121 6.88 17.95 -12.17
C LEU A 121 7.21 16.51 -12.59
N LEU A 122 8.37 15.97 -12.18
CA LEU A 122 8.71 14.56 -12.42
C LEU A 122 7.76 13.61 -11.67
N ALA A 123 7.42 13.92 -10.42
CA ALA A 123 6.46 13.10 -9.66
C ALA A 123 5.05 13.15 -10.26
N GLU A 124 4.62 14.32 -10.73
CA GLU A 124 3.32 14.47 -11.43
C GLU A 124 3.30 13.70 -12.75
N ALA A 125 4.38 13.79 -13.52
CA ALA A 125 4.52 13.04 -14.77
C ALA A 125 4.53 11.52 -14.54
N GLU A 126 5.24 11.05 -13.50
CA GLU A 126 5.26 9.63 -13.12
C GLU A 126 3.86 9.13 -12.80
N ASN A 127 3.13 9.85 -11.96
CA ASN A 127 1.74 9.52 -11.67
C ASN A 127 0.86 9.50 -12.93
N ALA A 128 1.00 10.48 -13.83
CA ALA A 128 0.20 10.55 -15.05
C ALA A 128 0.52 9.43 -16.05
N ILE A 129 1.82 9.11 -16.22
CA ILE A 129 2.29 8.10 -17.16
C ILE A 129 1.88 6.69 -16.70
N PHE A 130 1.96 6.41 -15.39
CA PHE A 130 1.65 5.09 -14.84
C PHE A 130 0.17 4.92 -14.43
N ALA A 131 -0.62 5.99 -14.33
CA ALA A 131 -2.03 5.92 -13.95
C ALA A 131 -2.84 4.88 -14.75
N PRO A 132 -2.76 4.81 -16.10
CA PRO A 132 -3.52 3.83 -16.87
C PRO A 132 -3.17 2.37 -16.52
N LEU A 133 -1.90 2.10 -16.18
CA LEU A 133 -1.43 0.77 -15.77
C LEU A 133 -1.98 0.42 -14.39
N HIS A 134 -1.92 1.36 -13.45
CA HIS A 134 -2.46 1.21 -12.11
C HIS A 134 -3.97 0.95 -12.13
N ASP A 135 -4.71 1.69 -12.96
CA ASP A 135 -6.16 1.51 -13.12
C ASP A 135 -6.51 0.12 -13.65
N ARG A 136 -5.78 -0.38 -14.66
CA ARG A 136 -5.97 -1.73 -15.20
C ARG A 136 -5.69 -2.80 -14.15
N ILE A 137 -4.61 -2.68 -13.38
CA ILE A 137 -4.31 -3.61 -12.28
C ILE A 137 -5.43 -3.58 -11.23
N SER A 138 -5.89 -2.40 -10.84
CA SER A 138 -6.97 -2.24 -9.86
C SER A 138 -8.27 -2.90 -10.32
N GLN A 139 -8.64 -2.72 -11.57
CA GLN A 139 -9.81 -3.36 -12.17
C GLN A 139 -9.67 -4.89 -12.25
N ALA A 140 -8.48 -5.38 -12.62
CA ALA A 140 -8.20 -6.81 -12.66
C ALA A 140 -8.25 -7.44 -11.26
N MET A 141 -7.71 -6.74 -10.24
CA MET A 141 -7.79 -7.18 -8.84
C MET A 141 -9.24 -7.26 -8.33
N ALA A 142 -10.06 -6.24 -8.61
CA ALA A 142 -11.45 -6.23 -8.18
C ALA A 142 -12.22 -7.42 -8.78
N LYS A 143 -12.09 -7.65 -10.09
CA LYS A 143 -12.73 -8.78 -10.76
C LYS A 143 -12.25 -10.13 -10.24
N LEU A 144 -10.93 -10.28 -10.04
CA LEU A 144 -10.37 -11.52 -9.52
C LEU A 144 -10.79 -11.78 -8.08
N GLY A 145 -10.86 -10.72 -7.27
CA GLY A 145 -11.35 -10.77 -5.91
C GLY A 145 -12.79 -11.28 -5.82
N ASP A 146 -13.67 -10.76 -6.68
CA ASP A 146 -15.06 -11.20 -6.79
C ASP A 146 -15.17 -12.65 -7.27
N GLU A 147 -14.43 -13.02 -8.31
CA GLU A 147 -14.43 -14.38 -8.89
C GLU A 147 -13.97 -15.45 -7.90
N LEU A 148 -12.98 -15.14 -7.08
CA LEU A 148 -12.41 -16.07 -6.08
C LEU A 148 -13.04 -15.94 -4.69
N GLY A 149 -13.96 -14.99 -4.50
CA GLY A 149 -14.59 -14.71 -3.20
C GLY A 149 -13.56 -14.26 -2.14
N LEU A 150 -12.54 -13.51 -2.54
CA LEU A 150 -11.52 -13.00 -1.65
C LEU A 150 -12.04 -11.80 -0.86
N VAL A 151 -11.76 -11.76 0.43
CA VAL A 151 -12.13 -10.62 1.29
C VAL A 151 -11.12 -9.49 1.22
N ILE A 152 -9.89 -9.80 0.84
CA ILE A 152 -8.78 -8.84 0.70
C ILE A 152 -7.72 -9.44 -0.22
N ILE A 153 -7.04 -8.57 -0.96
CA ILE A 153 -5.81 -8.89 -1.72
C ILE A 153 -4.70 -7.97 -1.23
N LEU A 154 -3.60 -8.56 -0.77
CA LEU A 154 -2.47 -7.86 -0.17
C LEU A 154 -1.31 -7.75 -1.15
N ASN A 155 -0.69 -6.57 -1.23
CA ASN A 155 0.58 -6.38 -1.91
C ASN A 155 1.74 -6.81 -1.00
N THR A 156 2.62 -7.69 -1.51
CA THR A 156 3.76 -8.24 -0.77
C THR A 156 5.08 -7.52 -1.01
N ASP A 157 5.11 -6.50 -1.86
CA ASP A 157 6.35 -5.80 -2.22
C ASP A 157 6.89 -4.86 -1.13
N SER A 158 6.16 -4.70 -0.04
CA SER A 158 6.54 -3.85 1.09
C SER A 158 6.54 -4.64 2.39
N ASP A 159 7.31 -4.18 3.36
CA ASP A 159 7.36 -4.77 4.72
C ASP A 159 6.04 -4.62 5.51
N ALA A 160 4.99 -4.06 4.89
CA ALA A 160 3.68 -3.91 5.51
C ALA A 160 2.97 -5.25 5.78
N CYS A 161 3.39 -6.33 5.11
CA CYS A 161 2.84 -7.67 5.30
C CYS A 161 3.96 -8.68 5.61
N PRO A 162 4.49 -8.72 6.85
CA PRO A 162 5.67 -9.52 7.20
C PRO A 162 5.41 -11.02 7.22
N TYR A 163 4.14 -11.45 7.26
CA TYR A 163 3.77 -12.87 7.27
C TYR A 163 2.43 -13.12 6.61
N ILE A 164 2.40 -14.12 5.74
CA ILE A 164 1.17 -14.66 5.12
C ILE A 164 1.20 -16.17 5.33
N ASN A 165 0.10 -16.74 5.84
CA ASN A 165 -0.03 -18.19 6.00
C ASN A 165 -0.36 -18.82 4.63
N PRO A 166 0.56 -19.60 4.01
CA PRO A 166 0.36 -20.15 2.68
C PRO A 166 -0.77 -21.18 2.59
N SER A 167 -1.15 -21.80 3.72
CA SER A 167 -2.24 -22.78 3.77
C SER A 167 -3.63 -22.13 3.83
N ARG A 168 -3.71 -20.81 4.05
CA ARG A 168 -4.97 -20.04 4.22
C ARG A 168 -5.05 -18.81 3.33
N SER A 169 -4.16 -18.71 2.36
CA SER A 169 -4.10 -17.59 1.41
C SER A 169 -3.75 -18.11 0.01
N ILE A 170 -4.03 -17.31 -0.99
CA ILE A 170 -3.84 -17.66 -2.40
C ILE A 170 -2.91 -16.63 -3.02
N ASP A 171 -1.83 -17.10 -3.66
CA ASP A 171 -1.02 -16.25 -4.54
C ASP A 171 -1.77 -16.03 -5.84
N VAL A 172 -2.17 -14.80 -6.09
CA VAL A 172 -2.92 -14.41 -7.29
C VAL A 172 -2.05 -13.70 -8.34
N THR A 173 -0.73 -13.62 -8.14
CA THR A 173 0.20 -12.93 -9.05
C THR A 173 0.09 -13.41 -10.49
N THR A 174 0.15 -14.74 -10.71
CA THR A 174 0.06 -15.34 -12.05
C THR A 174 -1.31 -15.11 -12.67
N MET A 175 -2.38 -15.27 -11.90
CA MET A 175 -3.74 -15.05 -12.36
C MET A 175 -4.00 -13.60 -12.80
N LEU A 176 -3.43 -12.63 -12.06
CA LEU A 176 -3.49 -11.22 -12.43
C LEU A 176 -2.74 -10.94 -13.72
N LYS A 177 -1.52 -11.51 -13.90
CA LYS A 177 -0.76 -11.37 -15.14
C LYS A 177 -1.54 -11.90 -16.34
N GLU A 178 -2.11 -13.11 -16.24
CA GLU A 178 -2.92 -13.71 -17.29
C GLU A 178 -4.17 -12.87 -17.61
N LYS A 179 -4.85 -12.37 -16.57
CA LYS A 179 -6.04 -11.54 -16.73
C LYS A 179 -5.71 -10.22 -17.45
N LEU A 180 -4.56 -9.63 -17.20
CA LEU A 180 -4.11 -8.39 -17.84
C LEU A 180 -3.69 -8.58 -19.31
N LEU A 181 -3.34 -9.80 -19.74
CA LEU A 181 -3.07 -10.12 -21.14
C LEU A 181 -4.35 -10.14 -22.00
N THR A 182 -5.52 -10.29 -21.39
CA THR A 182 -6.82 -10.37 -22.08
C THR A 182 -7.53 -9.01 -22.18
N TYR A 183 -6.91 -7.95 -21.69
CA TYR A 183 -7.36 -6.56 -21.77
C TYR A 183 -6.47 -5.78 -22.73
#